data_f95d5f23d31cbcf878937a8da48c0f68
#
_entry.id   f95d5f23d31cbcf878937a8da48c0f68
#
_cell.length_a   1.000
_cell.length_b   1.000
_cell.length_c   1.000
_cell.angle_alpha   90.00
_cell.angle_beta   90.00
_cell.angle_gamma   90.00
#
_symmetry.space_group_name_H-M   'P 1'
#
loop_
_entity.id
_entity.type
_entity.pdbx_description
1 polymer ?
#
loop_
_entity_poly.entity_id
_entity_poly.type
_entity_poly.pdbx_seq_one_letter_code
_entity_poly.pdbx_strand_id
1 'polypeptide(L)'
;MKKILSHWSIAFVTLIVLTYIGFQDPWVKEILRLKSFDYVLQNEVKTPSEAVSIVTIDEQAIEKYGQWPWKRDVLAQLIFDLRNAQTGIIVMPLLFSEEDRMGGDDVFCEALGYGTVIAQTGTTQKTTSNAVPRGVAKIGDPLPYLFEWPGMVGPLPKLAECTSGVGVINTAPEIDGVIRRVPLLMKIGEEVYPNMAIETIRVAVGDPSYQVKADESGIIAMRVPAYATINTDTNARVWVRWNKEFKTISASAENFDELAGTTVIIAMTAEGLGGVVATPTGEQYDYVISAQTLQTILDGETIKRYDELLELLAGLLLGIAIILITRFLPYWVIGLSLIGIFGSGVYYFQHMFTTQLVLVDITWALLTFFIVGFHSTFNRFILEFRLKQQIKKQFEHYLDPRQVAALQKNPDLLKLGGDRREMSFLFMDIIGFTPISEFYKNKDDPEGLVELVNEFLDEMTTILLNNGGMIDKFMGDCIMAVFNAPIDMPNH
;
A
#
# COMPACT_ATOMS: atom_id res chain seq x y z
N MET A 1 -13.36 -13.75 30.64
CA MET A 1 -13.19 -13.27 29.25
C MET A 1 -13.81 -11.88 28.98
N LYS A 2 -15.11 -11.61 29.25
CA LYS A 2 -15.73 -10.28 28.94
C LYS A 2 -15.05 -9.06 29.61
N LYS A 3 -14.46 -9.17 30.79
CA LYS A 3 -13.72 -8.08 31.45
C LYS A 3 -12.33 -7.82 30.86
N ILE A 4 -11.68 -8.83 30.30
CA ILE A 4 -10.35 -8.73 29.68
C ILE A 4 -10.48 -8.05 28.31
N LEU A 5 -11.47 -8.43 27.51
CA LEU A 5 -11.70 -7.89 26.16
C LEU A 5 -12.09 -6.39 26.13
N SER A 6 -12.49 -5.81 27.26
CA SER A 6 -12.82 -4.39 27.37
C SER A 6 -11.75 -3.54 28.08
N HIS A 7 -10.60 -4.11 28.39
CA HIS A 7 -9.52 -3.37 29.04
C HIS A 7 -8.77 -2.52 28.01
N TRP A 8 -8.41 -1.28 28.38
CA TRP A 8 -7.70 -0.36 27.50
C TRP A 8 -6.39 -0.93 26.91
N SER A 9 -5.71 -1.80 27.66
CA SER A 9 -4.46 -2.43 27.22
C SER A 9 -4.61 -3.43 26.08
N ILE A 10 -5.84 -3.85 25.73
CA ILE A 10 -6.03 -4.81 24.64
C ILE A 10 -5.68 -4.20 23.28
N ALA A 11 -5.72 -2.87 23.15
CA ALA A 11 -5.24 -2.17 21.96
C ALA A 11 -3.75 -2.43 21.69
N PHE A 12 -2.93 -2.66 22.72
CA PHE A 12 -1.53 -3.07 22.54
C PHE A 12 -1.41 -4.46 21.91
N VAL A 13 -2.31 -5.37 22.24
CA VAL A 13 -2.34 -6.70 21.61
C VAL A 13 -2.63 -6.56 20.12
N THR A 14 -3.61 -5.73 19.76
CA THR A 14 -3.90 -5.43 18.35
C THR A 14 -2.70 -4.80 17.65
N LEU A 15 -2.02 -3.85 18.29
CA LEU A 15 -0.81 -3.23 17.74
C LEU A 15 0.30 -4.26 17.51
N ILE A 16 0.58 -5.14 18.48
CA ILE A 16 1.58 -6.20 18.35
C ILE A 16 1.23 -7.14 17.19
N VAL A 17 -0.03 -7.56 17.10
CA VAL A 17 -0.50 -8.43 16.01
C VAL A 17 -0.32 -7.76 14.64
N LEU A 18 -0.72 -6.50 14.48
CA LEU A 18 -0.57 -5.77 13.22
C LEU A 18 0.91 -5.52 12.86
N THR A 19 1.75 -5.24 13.86
CA THR A 19 3.20 -5.11 13.65
C THR A 19 3.81 -6.44 13.21
N TYR A 20 3.42 -7.55 13.82
CA TYR A 20 3.87 -8.89 13.42
C TYR A 20 3.41 -9.25 12.01
N ILE A 21 2.13 -8.99 11.68
CA ILE A 21 1.62 -9.20 10.32
C ILE A 21 2.39 -8.32 9.31
N GLY A 22 2.65 -7.06 9.64
CA GLY A 22 3.44 -6.16 8.79
C GLY A 22 4.88 -6.63 8.57
N PHE A 23 5.48 -7.27 9.57
CA PHE A 23 6.81 -7.87 9.45
C PHE A 23 6.84 -9.09 8.51
N GLN A 24 5.74 -9.85 8.41
CA GLN A 24 5.63 -10.98 7.47
C GLN A 24 5.42 -10.55 6.01
N ASP A 25 5.33 -9.25 5.75
CA ASP A 25 5.11 -8.64 4.43
C ASP A 25 4.02 -9.34 3.58
N PRO A 26 2.75 -9.43 4.07
CA PRO A 26 1.69 -10.14 3.40
C PRO A 26 1.34 -9.49 2.05
N TRP A 27 0.83 -10.27 1.10
CA TRP A 27 0.44 -9.81 -0.23
C TRP A 27 -0.48 -8.57 -0.24
N VAL A 28 -1.35 -8.44 0.77
CA VAL A 28 -2.23 -7.27 0.93
C VAL A 28 -1.42 -5.99 1.19
N LYS A 29 -0.38 -6.07 2.05
CA LYS A 29 0.52 -4.94 2.31
C LYS A 29 1.26 -4.55 1.04
N GLU A 30 1.78 -5.53 0.29
CA GLU A 30 2.48 -5.29 -0.98
C GLU A 30 1.56 -4.57 -1.99
N ILE A 31 0.32 -5.02 -2.20
CA ILE A 31 -0.63 -4.35 -3.09
C ILE A 31 -0.91 -2.91 -2.65
N LEU A 32 -1.19 -2.68 -1.35
CA LEU A 32 -1.45 -1.33 -0.85
C LEU A 32 -0.25 -0.40 -1.07
N ARG A 33 0.95 -0.89 -0.80
CA ARG A 33 2.21 -0.20 -1.04
C ARG A 33 2.39 0.16 -2.51
N LEU A 34 2.26 -0.82 -3.41
CA LEU A 34 2.40 -0.60 -4.85
C LEU A 34 1.38 0.40 -5.39
N LYS A 35 0.12 0.34 -4.95
CA LYS A 35 -0.91 1.32 -5.34
C LYS A 35 -0.63 2.73 -4.80
N SER A 36 -0.05 2.84 -3.61
CA SER A 36 0.37 4.15 -3.11
C SER A 36 1.53 4.74 -3.93
N PHE A 37 2.44 3.89 -4.39
CA PHE A 37 3.54 4.29 -5.25
C PHE A 37 3.04 4.71 -6.64
N ASP A 38 2.05 4.00 -7.22
CA ASP A 38 1.41 4.41 -8.46
C ASP A 38 0.86 5.84 -8.38
N TYR A 39 0.28 6.21 -7.23
CA TYR A 39 -0.29 7.54 -7.05
C TYR A 39 0.73 8.66 -7.26
N VAL A 40 1.96 8.53 -6.76
CA VAL A 40 2.99 9.55 -6.99
C VAL A 40 3.59 9.47 -8.39
N LEU A 41 3.76 8.27 -8.95
CA LEU A 41 4.27 8.09 -10.31
C LEU A 41 3.31 8.63 -11.37
N GLN A 42 1.99 8.50 -11.17
CA GLN A 42 0.96 9.04 -12.06
C GLN A 42 0.88 10.58 -12.03
N ASN A 43 1.15 11.17 -10.87
CA ASN A 43 1.06 12.62 -10.67
C ASN A 43 2.37 13.36 -10.96
N GLU A 44 3.38 12.66 -11.44
CA GLU A 44 4.64 13.27 -11.83
C GLU A 44 4.47 14.10 -13.12
N VAL A 45 5.13 15.25 -13.16
CA VAL A 45 5.09 16.12 -14.35
C VAL A 45 5.85 15.44 -15.48
N LYS A 46 5.18 15.25 -16.60
CA LYS A 46 5.80 14.71 -17.80
C LYS A 46 6.71 15.74 -18.45
N THR A 47 7.88 15.30 -18.87
CA THR A 47 8.88 16.13 -19.54
C THR A 47 9.32 15.48 -20.85
N PRO A 48 9.62 16.25 -21.91
CA PRO A 48 10.14 15.69 -23.14
C PRO A 48 11.49 15.01 -22.95
N SER A 49 11.73 13.93 -23.67
CA SER A 49 13.04 13.30 -23.77
C SER A 49 13.86 13.98 -24.86
N GLU A 50 15.11 14.31 -24.55
CA GLU A 50 16.10 14.80 -25.52
C GLU A 50 17.05 13.68 -26.00
N ALA A 51 17.14 12.58 -25.28
CA ALA A 51 18.09 11.51 -25.54
C ALA A 51 17.49 10.31 -26.30
N VAL A 52 16.16 10.10 -26.16
CA VAL A 52 15.47 8.94 -26.74
C VAL A 52 14.30 9.43 -27.61
N SER A 53 14.18 8.84 -28.79
CA SER A 53 13.09 9.09 -29.73
C SER A 53 12.50 7.77 -30.21
N ILE A 54 11.29 7.81 -30.76
CA ILE A 54 10.56 6.62 -31.20
C ILE A 54 10.28 6.72 -32.71
N VAL A 55 10.51 5.63 -33.40
CA VAL A 55 10.04 5.47 -34.79
C VAL A 55 8.99 4.36 -34.79
N THR A 56 7.76 4.73 -35.17
CA THR A 56 6.62 3.82 -35.08
C THR A 56 6.37 3.07 -36.40
N ILE A 57 6.21 1.77 -36.29
CA ILE A 57 5.57 0.96 -37.34
C ILE A 57 4.07 1.00 -37.02
N ASP A 58 3.43 2.03 -37.55
CA ASP A 58 2.02 2.37 -37.40
C ASP A 58 1.20 2.02 -38.65
N GLU A 59 -0.07 2.42 -38.68
CA GLU A 59 -0.97 2.18 -39.81
C GLU A 59 -0.47 2.82 -41.09
N GLN A 60 0.14 4.02 -41.01
CA GLN A 60 0.68 4.71 -42.20
C GLN A 60 1.89 3.93 -42.76
N ALA A 61 2.73 3.38 -41.89
CA ALA A 61 3.84 2.57 -42.30
C ALA A 61 3.37 1.25 -42.93
N ILE A 62 2.32 0.63 -42.37
CA ILE A 62 1.71 -0.59 -42.95
C ILE A 62 1.09 -0.29 -44.30
N GLU A 63 0.42 0.86 -44.48
CA GLU A 63 -0.13 1.26 -45.76
C GLU A 63 0.95 1.47 -46.85
N LYS A 64 2.09 2.08 -46.46
CA LYS A 64 3.20 2.36 -47.37
C LYS A 64 4.00 1.12 -47.78
N TYR A 65 4.34 0.25 -46.81
CA TYR A 65 5.26 -0.86 -47.00
C TYR A 65 4.59 -2.23 -47.09
N GLY A 66 3.29 -2.30 -46.89
CA GLY A 66 2.48 -3.52 -46.91
C GLY A 66 2.34 -4.19 -45.56
N GLN A 67 1.68 -5.34 -45.57
CA GLN A 67 1.35 -6.10 -44.36
C GLN A 67 2.60 -6.59 -43.61
N TRP A 68 2.60 -6.45 -42.28
CA TRP A 68 3.62 -7.04 -41.41
C TRP A 68 3.51 -8.58 -41.33
N PRO A 69 4.61 -9.35 -41.24
CA PRO A 69 6.01 -8.90 -41.14
C PRO A 69 6.58 -8.45 -42.47
N TRP A 70 7.31 -7.34 -42.45
CA TRP A 70 7.97 -6.83 -43.66
C TRP A 70 9.17 -7.65 -44.03
N LYS A 71 9.51 -7.61 -45.33
CA LYS A 71 10.76 -8.11 -45.86
C LYS A 71 11.95 -7.43 -45.19
N ARG A 72 13.02 -8.17 -44.89
CA ARG A 72 14.23 -7.63 -44.24
C ARG A 72 14.85 -6.44 -44.98
N ASP A 73 14.76 -6.41 -46.29
CA ASP A 73 15.22 -5.24 -47.10
C ASP A 73 14.55 -3.93 -46.67
N VAL A 74 13.27 -3.94 -46.34
CA VAL A 74 12.53 -2.74 -45.89
C VAL A 74 13.07 -2.27 -44.53
N LEU A 75 13.32 -3.18 -43.59
CA LEU A 75 13.92 -2.87 -42.32
C LEU A 75 15.37 -2.39 -42.45
N ALA A 76 16.12 -2.97 -43.38
CA ALA A 76 17.48 -2.54 -43.69
C ALA A 76 17.48 -1.08 -44.21
N GLN A 77 16.58 -0.78 -45.13
CA GLN A 77 16.45 0.60 -45.66
C GLN A 77 16.11 1.59 -44.55
N LEU A 78 15.16 1.27 -43.67
CA LEU A 78 14.83 2.10 -42.51
C LEU A 78 16.04 2.39 -41.61
N ILE A 79 16.88 1.38 -41.36
CA ILE A 79 18.12 1.56 -40.59
C ILE A 79 19.10 2.48 -41.35
N PHE A 80 19.25 2.31 -42.65
CA PHE A 80 20.12 3.17 -43.43
C PHE A 80 19.62 4.64 -43.46
N ASP A 81 18.31 4.86 -43.57
CA ASP A 81 17.71 6.18 -43.54
C ASP A 81 17.94 6.87 -42.16
N LEU A 82 17.74 6.12 -41.05
CA LEU A 82 18.04 6.61 -39.69
C LEU A 82 19.52 6.95 -39.50
N ARG A 83 20.43 6.15 -40.06
CA ARG A 83 21.87 6.45 -40.02
C ARG A 83 22.23 7.68 -40.84
N ASN A 84 21.64 7.84 -42.02
CA ASN A 84 21.81 9.03 -42.85
C ASN A 84 21.36 10.30 -42.10
N ALA A 85 20.30 10.17 -41.27
CA ALA A 85 19.83 11.24 -40.38
C ALA A 85 20.73 11.42 -39.14
N GLN A 86 21.87 10.75 -39.07
CA GLN A 86 22.83 10.85 -37.95
C GLN A 86 22.24 10.54 -36.58
N THR A 87 21.31 9.59 -36.50
CA THR A 87 20.81 9.10 -35.21
C THR A 87 21.92 8.38 -34.44
N GLY A 88 21.77 8.26 -33.12
CA GLY A 88 22.68 7.53 -32.27
C GLY A 88 22.49 6.01 -32.37
N ILE A 89 22.26 5.34 -31.25
CA ILE A 89 21.98 3.90 -31.25
C ILE A 89 20.57 3.62 -31.77
N ILE A 90 20.42 2.61 -32.62
CA ILE A 90 19.14 2.13 -33.13
C ILE A 90 18.77 0.85 -32.35
N VAL A 91 17.64 0.90 -31.66
CA VAL A 91 17.12 -0.18 -30.81
C VAL A 91 15.89 -0.79 -31.48
N MET A 92 15.95 -2.08 -31.74
CA MET A 92 14.85 -2.81 -32.36
C MET A 92 14.31 -3.88 -31.40
N PRO A 93 13.27 -3.58 -30.63
CA PRO A 93 12.63 -4.55 -29.73
C PRO A 93 11.75 -5.53 -30.52
N LEU A 94 12.29 -6.03 -31.63
CA LEU A 94 11.67 -6.98 -32.55
C LEU A 94 12.51 -8.25 -32.59
N LEU A 95 11.84 -9.41 -32.50
CA LEU A 95 12.50 -10.70 -32.48
C LEU A 95 12.73 -11.22 -33.91
N PHE A 96 13.96 -11.58 -34.22
CA PHE A 96 14.39 -12.11 -35.52
C PHE A 96 14.92 -13.53 -35.38
N SER A 97 14.08 -14.46 -34.90
CA SER A 97 14.47 -15.85 -34.59
C SER A 97 14.44 -16.79 -35.78
N GLU A 98 13.83 -16.41 -36.90
CA GLU A 98 13.67 -17.22 -38.12
C GLU A 98 14.23 -16.47 -39.35
N GLU A 99 14.64 -17.24 -40.34
CA GLU A 99 15.09 -16.72 -41.64
C GLU A 99 13.94 -15.96 -42.34
N ASP A 100 14.28 -14.92 -43.06
CA ASP A 100 13.29 -14.18 -43.87
C ASP A 100 12.83 -15.04 -45.05
N ARG A 101 11.55 -15.37 -45.07
CA ARG A 101 10.93 -16.17 -46.15
C ARG A 101 11.05 -15.51 -47.53
N MET A 102 11.20 -14.20 -47.57
CA MET A 102 11.35 -13.42 -48.77
C MET A 102 12.82 -13.08 -49.12
N GLY A 103 13.75 -13.54 -48.30
CA GLY A 103 15.16 -13.20 -48.34
C GLY A 103 15.45 -11.83 -47.71
N GLY A 104 16.71 -11.37 -47.83
CA GLY A 104 17.09 -10.04 -47.32
C GLY A 104 17.89 -10.10 -46.01
N ASP A 105 18.11 -11.24 -45.39
CA ASP A 105 18.91 -11.38 -44.16
C ASP A 105 20.36 -10.89 -44.36
N ASP A 106 20.95 -11.02 -45.56
CA ASP A 106 22.29 -10.50 -45.86
C ASP A 106 22.33 -8.96 -45.82
N VAL A 107 21.40 -8.32 -46.52
CA VAL A 107 21.29 -6.85 -46.54
C VAL A 107 20.92 -6.29 -45.15
N PHE A 108 20.07 -7.01 -44.42
CA PHE A 108 19.71 -6.65 -43.07
C PHE A 108 20.89 -6.78 -42.10
N CYS A 109 21.69 -7.83 -42.25
CA CYS A 109 22.94 -7.98 -41.49
C CYS A 109 23.90 -6.81 -41.75
N GLU A 110 24.08 -6.39 -43.00
CA GLU A 110 24.88 -5.20 -43.34
C GLU A 110 24.31 -3.93 -42.69
N ALA A 111 22.99 -3.75 -42.72
CA ALA A 111 22.32 -2.64 -42.08
C ALA A 111 22.45 -2.65 -40.58
N LEU A 112 22.39 -3.79 -39.90
CA LEU A 112 22.53 -3.89 -38.46
C LEU A 112 23.88 -3.36 -37.97
N GLY A 113 25.01 -3.64 -38.55
CA GLY A 113 26.36 -3.11 -38.30
C GLY A 113 26.56 -2.42 -36.94
N TYR A 114 27.47 -1.43 -36.89
CA TYR A 114 27.79 -0.72 -35.66
C TYR A 114 26.62 0.13 -35.16
N GLY A 115 26.32 0.06 -33.84
CA GLY A 115 25.35 0.92 -33.18
C GLY A 115 23.90 0.41 -33.24
N THR A 116 23.67 -0.87 -33.50
CA THR A 116 22.32 -1.47 -33.35
C THR A 116 22.23 -2.43 -32.16
N VAL A 117 21.03 -2.49 -31.58
CA VAL A 117 20.68 -3.47 -30.53
C VAL A 117 19.37 -4.14 -30.94
N ILE A 118 19.36 -5.47 -31.04
CA ILE A 118 18.20 -6.27 -31.41
C ILE A 118 17.70 -7.11 -30.22
N ALA A 119 16.49 -7.66 -30.37
CA ALA A 119 15.81 -8.33 -29.27
C ALA A 119 16.17 -9.81 -29.12
N GLN A 120 16.14 -10.27 -27.86
CA GLN A 120 15.86 -11.64 -27.45
C GLN A 120 14.74 -11.64 -26.40
N THR A 121 14.08 -12.77 -26.21
CA THR A 121 12.91 -12.84 -25.32
C THR A 121 12.99 -14.05 -24.39
N GLY A 122 12.76 -13.82 -23.10
CA GLY A 122 12.57 -14.90 -22.13
C GLY A 122 11.25 -15.64 -22.38
N THR A 123 11.22 -16.92 -22.13
CA THR A 123 10.05 -17.78 -22.32
C THR A 123 9.73 -18.57 -21.07
N THR A 124 8.47 -18.89 -20.86
CA THR A 124 8.00 -19.80 -19.79
C THR A 124 8.26 -21.25 -20.08
N GLN A 125 8.61 -21.59 -21.33
CA GLN A 125 9.01 -22.94 -21.73
C GLN A 125 10.51 -23.17 -21.42
N LYS A 126 10.85 -24.37 -20.97
CA LYS A 126 12.26 -24.77 -20.73
C LYS A 126 13.00 -25.03 -22.04
N THR A 127 12.98 -24.06 -22.93
CA THR A 127 13.61 -24.15 -24.26
C THR A 127 14.48 -22.92 -24.46
N THR A 128 15.77 -23.15 -24.77
CA THR A 128 16.68 -22.05 -25.10
C THR A 128 17.19 -22.27 -26.50
N SER A 129 16.98 -21.31 -27.40
CA SER A 129 17.45 -21.35 -28.78
C SER A 129 18.09 -20.02 -29.15
N ASN A 130 19.28 -20.08 -29.73
CA ASN A 130 20.04 -18.92 -30.22
C ASN A 130 20.19 -17.76 -29.21
N ALA A 131 20.08 -18.07 -27.92
CA ALA A 131 20.22 -17.04 -26.86
C ALA A 131 21.67 -16.54 -26.83
N VAL A 132 21.80 -15.20 -26.62
CA VAL A 132 23.10 -14.52 -26.63
C VAL A 132 23.38 -14.00 -25.22
N PRO A 133 24.14 -14.78 -24.39
CA PRO A 133 24.54 -14.34 -23.08
C PRO A 133 25.61 -13.24 -23.13
N ARG A 134 25.78 -12.52 -22.04
CA ARG A 134 26.86 -11.52 -21.90
C ARG A 134 27.71 -11.80 -20.67
N GLY A 135 29.01 -11.58 -20.85
CA GLY A 135 29.99 -11.71 -19.77
C GLY A 135 29.73 -10.67 -18.68
N VAL A 136 29.77 -11.12 -17.42
CA VAL A 136 29.60 -10.28 -16.23
C VAL A 136 30.78 -10.51 -15.30
N ALA A 137 31.50 -9.43 -14.95
CA ALA A 137 32.53 -9.49 -13.92
C ALA A 137 31.82 -9.46 -12.55
N LYS A 138 31.93 -10.58 -11.80
CA LYS A 138 31.23 -10.83 -10.55
C LYS A 138 32.14 -10.59 -9.35
N ILE A 139 31.65 -9.88 -8.34
CA ILE A 139 32.23 -9.78 -7.00
C ILE A 139 31.17 -10.33 -6.04
N GLY A 140 31.48 -11.42 -5.34
CA GLY A 140 30.50 -12.26 -4.64
C GLY A 140 29.72 -13.16 -5.60
N ASP A 141 28.57 -13.66 -5.14
CA ASP A 141 27.68 -14.48 -5.99
C ASP A 141 26.35 -13.75 -6.27
N PRO A 142 26.21 -13.07 -7.42
CA PRO A 142 24.99 -12.37 -7.78
C PRO A 142 23.89 -13.28 -8.33
N LEU A 143 24.20 -14.50 -8.78
CA LEU A 143 23.27 -15.36 -9.51
C LEU A 143 21.99 -15.71 -8.73
N PRO A 144 22.00 -16.01 -7.43
CA PRO A 144 20.80 -16.32 -6.67
C PRO A 144 19.77 -15.19 -6.65
N TYR A 145 20.21 -13.96 -6.85
CA TYR A 145 19.37 -12.76 -6.74
C TYR A 145 18.82 -12.26 -8.08
N LEU A 146 19.37 -12.76 -9.22
CA LEU A 146 18.89 -12.37 -10.55
C LEU A 146 17.57 -13.06 -10.88
N PHE A 147 16.70 -12.34 -11.60
CA PHE A 147 15.48 -12.93 -12.14
C PHE A 147 15.81 -14.05 -13.12
N GLU A 148 15.17 -15.20 -12.96
CA GLU A 148 15.43 -16.40 -13.78
C GLU A 148 14.27 -16.67 -14.74
N TRP A 149 14.58 -16.73 -16.04
CA TRP A 149 13.68 -17.25 -17.04
C TRP A 149 13.85 -18.76 -17.21
N PRO A 150 12.76 -19.53 -17.42
CA PRO A 150 12.87 -20.96 -17.74
C PRO A 150 13.58 -21.27 -19.05
N GLY A 151 13.49 -20.35 -20.02
CA GLY A 151 14.15 -20.44 -21.31
C GLY A 151 14.30 -19.09 -22.01
N MET A 152 14.97 -19.06 -23.16
CA MET A 152 15.23 -17.85 -23.94
C MET A 152 15.18 -18.16 -25.43
N VAL A 153 14.63 -17.26 -26.22
CA VAL A 153 14.66 -17.29 -27.68
C VAL A 153 15.44 -16.06 -28.16
N GLY A 154 16.58 -16.32 -28.81
CA GLY A 154 17.42 -15.28 -29.39
C GLY A 154 17.19 -15.10 -30.88
N PRO A 155 17.87 -14.11 -31.49
CA PRO A 155 17.86 -13.88 -32.92
C PRO A 155 18.63 -14.99 -33.64
N LEU A 156 18.49 -15.01 -34.98
CA LEU A 156 19.35 -15.87 -35.83
C LEU A 156 20.82 -15.61 -35.52
N PRO A 157 21.69 -16.67 -35.43
CA PRO A 157 23.12 -16.50 -35.15
C PRO A 157 23.79 -15.50 -36.08
N LYS A 158 23.48 -15.54 -37.37
CA LYS A 158 23.98 -14.61 -38.38
C LYS A 158 23.67 -13.15 -38.02
N LEU A 159 22.45 -12.84 -37.60
CA LEU A 159 22.03 -11.48 -37.23
C LEU A 159 22.65 -11.07 -35.87
N ALA A 160 22.81 -12.01 -34.94
CA ALA A 160 23.48 -11.78 -33.68
C ALA A 160 24.97 -11.39 -33.84
N GLU A 161 25.66 -11.94 -34.85
CA GLU A 161 27.04 -11.59 -35.17
C GLU A 161 27.19 -10.22 -35.84
N CYS A 162 26.14 -9.75 -36.54
CA CYS A 162 26.15 -8.48 -37.27
C CYS A 162 25.75 -7.28 -36.35
N THR A 163 25.08 -7.54 -35.26
CA THR A 163 24.59 -6.45 -34.35
C THR A 163 25.60 -6.13 -33.24
N SER A 164 25.57 -4.91 -32.73
CA SER A 164 26.42 -4.49 -31.61
C SER A 164 25.95 -5.02 -30.26
N GLY A 165 24.64 -5.34 -30.14
CA GLY A 165 24.07 -5.82 -28.88
C GLY A 165 22.79 -6.63 -29.06
N VAL A 166 22.54 -7.53 -28.10
CA VAL A 166 21.29 -8.29 -28.01
C VAL A 166 20.75 -8.17 -26.61
N GLY A 167 19.54 -7.64 -26.46
CA GLY A 167 18.91 -7.37 -25.17
C GLY A 167 17.55 -8.06 -24.99
N VAL A 168 17.20 -8.40 -23.75
CA VAL A 168 15.92 -9.01 -23.41
C VAL A 168 14.84 -7.93 -23.38
N ILE A 169 13.74 -8.16 -24.11
CA ILE A 169 12.64 -7.19 -24.25
C ILE A 169 11.57 -7.32 -23.17
N ASN A 170 11.33 -8.53 -22.69
CA ASN A 170 10.26 -8.76 -21.72
C ASN A 170 10.76 -8.63 -20.27
N THR A 171 9.82 -8.37 -19.38
CA THR A 171 10.05 -8.25 -17.95
C THR A 171 8.93 -8.95 -17.18
N ALA A 172 9.17 -9.23 -15.91
CA ALA A 172 8.16 -9.79 -15.02
C ALA A 172 7.33 -8.65 -14.40
N PRO A 173 6.00 -8.70 -14.52
CA PRO A 173 5.13 -7.78 -13.81
C PRO A 173 5.15 -8.05 -12.31
N GLU A 174 4.72 -7.06 -11.51
CA GLU A 174 4.48 -7.21 -10.08
C GLU A 174 3.25 -8.11 -9.82
N ILE A 175 2.99 -8.41 -8.56
CA ILE A 175 1.89 -9.32 -8.15
C ILE A 175 0.49 -8.88 -8.65
N ASP A 176 0.30 -7.59 -8.92
CA ASP A 176 -0.94 -7.03 -9.46
C ASP A 176 -0.96 -6.89 -10.99
N GLY A 177 0.03 -7.46 -11.68
CA GLY A 177 0.15 -7.44 -13.14
C GLY A 177 0.74 -6.15 -13.73
N VAL A 178 1.09 -5.15 -12.90
CA VAL A 178 1.62 -3.85 -13.34
C VAL A 178 3.16 -3.90 -13.35
N ILE A 179 3.78 -3.34 -14.39
CA ILE A 179 5.23 -3.25 -14.51
C ILE A 179 5.70 -1.93 -13.92
N ARG A 180 6.44 -2.00 -12.81
CA ARG A 180 7.04 -0.84 -12.12
C ARG A 180 8.55 -0.91 -12.06
N ARG A 181 9.06 -2.13 -11.90
CA ARG A 181 10.50 -2.43 -11.84
C ARG A 181 10.91 -3.30 -13.00
N VAL A 182 12.05 -2.98 -13.55
CA VAL A 182 12.62 -3.73 -14.69
C VAL A 182 13.95 -4.34 -14.27
N PRO A 183 14.10 -5.67 -14.34
CA PRO A 183 15.40 -6.30 -14.09
C PRO A 183 16.36 -5.93 -15.22
N LEU A 184 17.52 -5.39 -14.85
CA LEU A 184 18.54 -5.00 -15.83
C LEU A 184 19.37 -6.20 -16.28
N LEU A 185 19.53 -7.19 -15.41
CA LEU A 185 20.17 -8.47 -15.71
C LEU A 185 19.24 -9.60 -15.30
N MET A 186 19.18 -10.62 -16.14
CA MET A 186 18.40 -11.84 -15.93
C MET A 186 19.31 -13.05 -16.17
N LYS A 187 18.89 -14.23 -15.72
CA LYS A 187 19.67 -15.46 -15.91
C LYS A 187 18.86 -16.60 -16.48
N ILE A 188 19.56 -17.56 -17.05
CA ILE A 188 19.12 -18.93 -17.28
C ILE A 188 20.27 -19.84 -16.86
N GLY A 189 20.06 -20.60 -15.79
CA GLY A 189 21.15 -21.34 -15.17
C GLY A 189 22.26 -20.39 -14.69
N GLU A 190 23.48 -20.56 -15.21
CA GLU A 190 24.63 -19.70 -14.86
C GLU A 190 24.87 -18.56 -15.86
N GLU A 191 24.21 -18.57 -17.01
CA GLU A 191 24.34 -17.56 -18.05
C GLU A 191 23.51 -16.32 -17.74
N VAL A 192 24.09 -15.15 -18.03
CA VAL A 192 23.44 -13.84 -17.74
C VAL A 192 23.07 -13.12 -19.03
N TYR A 193 21.88 -12.54 -19.04
CA TYR A 193 21.27 -11.87 -20.19
C TYR A 193 20.88 -10.44 -19.78
N PRO A 194 21.38 -9.41 -20.51
CA PRO A 194 21.01 -8.02 -20.22
C PRO A 194 19.62 -7.67 -20.75
N ASN A 195 18.94 -6.77 -20.05
CA ASN A 195 17.76 -6.11 -20.57
C ASN A 195 18.12 -5.18 -21.75
N MET A 196 17.17 -4.92 -22.63
CA MET A 196 17.34 -4.07 -23.82
C MET A 196 17.89 -2.68 -23.46
N ALA A 197 17.38 -2.03 -22.41
CA ALA A 197 17.79 -0.68 -22.03
C ALA A 197 19.26 -0.62 -21.59
N ILE A 198 19.71 -1.56 -20.74
CA ILE A 198 21.10 -1.57 -20.27
C ILE A 198 22.07 -2.03 -21.35
N GLU A 199 21.64 -2.92 -22.26
CA GLU A 199 22.46 -3.32 -23.41
C GLU A 199 22.66 -2.15 -24.36
N THR A 200 21.63 -1.30 -24.55
CA THR A 200 21.73 -0.07 -25.32
C THR A 200 22.81 0.87 -24.76
N ILE A 201 22.85 1.04 -23.42
CA ILE A 201 23.87 1.88 -22.77
C ILE A 201 25.26 1.25 -22.95
N ARG A 202 25.40 -0.08 -22.75
CA ARG A 202 26.68 -0.75 -22.95
C ARG A 202 27.23 -0.55 -24.36
N VAL A 203 26.37 -0.71 -25.38
CA VAL A 203 26.73 -0.47 -26.78
C VAL A 203 27.13 0.98 -27.02
N ALA A 204 26.35 1.94 -26.50
CA ALA A 204 26.60 3.37 -26.68
C ALA A 204 27.97 3.80 -26.12
N VAL A 205 28.42 3.21 -25.01
CA VAL A 205 29.74 3.54 -24.42
C VAL A 205 30.87 2.60 -24.87
N GLY A 206 30.55 1.59 -25.67
CA GLY A 206 31.54 0.63 -26.20
C GLY A 206 32.13 -0.33 -25.18
N ASP A 207 31.42 -0.60 -24.07
CA ASP A 207 31.91 -1.54 -23.06
C ASP A 207 31.74 -3.00 -23.47
N PRO A 208 32.71 -3.91 -23.12
CA PRO A 208 32.62 -5.32 -23.43
C PRO A 208 31.67 -6.12 -22.48
N SER A 209 31.46 -5.63 -21.23
CA SER A 209 30.81 -6.42 -20.20
C SER A 209 30.17 -5.55 -19.11
N TYR A 210 29.53 -6.19 -18.14
CA TYR A 210 28.97 -5.61 -16.94
C TYR A 210 29.80 -5.96 -15.70
N GLN A 211 29.70 -5.14 -14.64
CA GLN A 211 30.24 -5.44 -13.32
C GLN A 211 29.11 -5.49 -12.30
N VAL A 212 29.03 -6.57 -11.53
CA VAL A 212 28.02 -6.75 -10.49
C VAL A 212 28.68 -7.15 -9.19
N LYS A 213 28.32 -6.46 -8.12
CA LYS A 213 28.74 -6.75 -6.75
C LYS A 213 27.54 -7.22 -5.94
N ALA A 214 27.66 -8.36 -5.28
CA ALA A 214 26.66 -8.93 -4.39
C ALA A 214 27.27 -9.37 -3.06
N ASP A 215 26.44 -9.40 -2.02
CA ASP A 215 26.72 -10.02 -0.73
C ASP A 215 25.54 -10.89 -0.28
N GLU A 216 25.47 -11.24 1.03
CA GLU A 216 24.40 -12.05 1.61
C GLU A 216 23.02 -11.34 1.57
N SER A 217 22.97 -10.04 1.40
CA SER A 217 21.73 -9.24 1.32
C SER A 217 21.19 -9.08 -0.11
N GLY A 218 22.00 -9.44 -1.14
CA GLY A 218 21.62 -9.30 -2.53
C GLY A 218 22.62 -8.50 -3.37
N ILE A 219 22.13 -7.92 -4.46
CA ILE A 219 22.91 -7.04 -5.33
C ILE A 219 23.14 -5.71 -4.62
N ILE A 220 24.43 -5.35 -4.42
CA ILE A 220 24.83 -4.09 -3.80
C ILE A 220 25.06 -3.01 -4.86
N ALA A 221 25.67 -3.38 -6.00
CA ALA A 221 26.00 -2.46 -7.06
C ALA A 221 26.02 -3.17 -8.41
N MET A 222 25.49 -2.48 -9.40
CA MET A 222 25.58 -2.84 -10.81
C MET A 222 26.23 -1.70 -11.59
N ARG A 223 27.13 -2.00 -12.52
CA ARG A 223 27.89 -0.98 -13.24
C ARG A 223 28.10 -1.37 -14.70
N VAL A 224 27.99 -0.39 -15.59
CA VAL A 224 28.62 -0.39 -16.91
C VAL A 224 29.91 0.43 -16.77
N PRO A 225 31.09 -0.19 -16.91
CA PRO A 225 32.37 0.44 -16.50
C PRO A 225 32.63 1.85 -17.11
N ALA A 226 32.41 2.02 -18.39
CA ALA A 226 32.64 3.29 -19.07
C ALA A 226 31.46 4.30 -18.92
N TYR A 227 30.36 3.89 -18.29
CA TYR A 227 29.22 4.77 -18.06
C TYR A 227 29.13 5.20 -16.60
N ALA A 228 28.50 4.37 -15.76
CA ALA A 228 28.27 4.69 -14.34
C ALA A 228 27.90 3.44 -13.51
N THR A 229 27.86 3.63 -12.19
CA THR A 229 27.15 2.70 -11.29
C THR A 229 25.67 3.06 -11.28
N ILE A 230 24.82 2.05 -11.50
CA ILE A 230 23.37 2.17 -11.58
C ILE A 230 22.79 1.67 -10.25
N ASN A 231 21.98 2.49 -9.61
CA ASN A 231 21.29 2.09 -8.39
C ASN A 231 20.13 1.12 -8.76
N THR A 232 20.20 -0.08 -8.20
CA THR A 232 19.17 -1.12 -8.36
C THR A 232 18.67 -1.55 -6.98
N ASP A 233 17.58 -2.31 -6.94
CA ASP A 233 17.25 -3.09 -5.76
C ASP A 233 18.17 -4.32 -5.62
N THR A 234 17.97 -5.09 -4.57
CA THR A 234 18.76 -6.30 -4.27
C THR A 234 18.66 -7.41 -5.32
N ASN A 235 17.76 -7.28 -6.30
CA ASN A 235 17.53 -8.20 -7.41
C ASN A 235 17.94 -7.64 -8.78
N ALA A 236 18.81 -6.63 -8.81
CA ALA A 236 19.24 -5.92 -10.02
C ALA A 236 18.08 -5.28 -10.82
N ARG A 237 16.98 -4.88 -10.16
CA ARG A 237 15.87 -4.22 -10.79
C ARG A 237 15.92 -2.71 -10.56
N VAL A 238 15.50 -1.94 -11.55
CA VAL A 238 15.36 -0.48 -11.50
C VAL A 238 13.87 -0.14 -11.41
N TRP A 239 13.51 0.76 -10.49
CA TRP A 239 12.23 1.43 -10.50
C TRP A 239 12.19 2.39 -11.68
N VAL A 240 11.24 2.18 -12.59
CA VAL A 240 11.10 3.00 -13.79
C VAL A 240 10.33 4.28 -13.44
N ARG A 241 10.86 5.41 -13.87
CA ARG A 241 10.23 6.71 -13.74
C ARG A 241 9.40 7.02 -14.97
N TRP A 242 8.09 6.84 -14.90
CA TRP A 242 7.17 6.91 -16.04
C TRP A 242 6.78 8.35 -16.43
N ASN A 243 7.75 9.27 -16.45
CA ASN A 243 7.52 10.71 -16.58
C ASN A 243 8.04 11.33 -17.88
N LYS A 244 8.47 10.53 -18.87
CA LYS A 244 8.98 11.07 -20.13
C LYS A 244 7.97 10.94 -21.28
N GLU A 245 7.97 11.98 -22.11
CA GLU A 245 7.31 11.98 -23.41
C GLU A 245 8.38 11.90 -24.50
N PHE A 246 8.20 10.99 -25.44
CA PHE A 246 9.16 10.73 -26.49
C PHE A 246 8.70 11.36 -27.80
N LYS A 247 9.62 12.02 -28.50
CA LYS A 247 9.39 12.44 -29.87
C LYS A 247 9.14 11.20 -30.72
N THR A 248 8.02 11.18 -31.46
CA THR A 248 7.57 10.03 -32.23
C THR A 248 7.40 10.40 -33.67
N ILE A 249 7.96 9.61 -34.58
CA ILE A 249 7.85 9.77 -36.04
C ILE A 249 7.47 8.41 -36.64
N SER A 250 6.56 8.40 -37.62
CA SER A 250 6.20 7.19 -38.36
C SER A 250 7.39 6.67 -39.18
N ALA A 251 7.56 5.37 -39.28
CA ALA A 251 8.52 4.73 -40.17
C ALA A 251 8.24 5.03 -41.66
N SER A 252 7.04 5.52 -41.98
CA SER A 252 6.67 5.97 -43.31
C SER A 252 7.15 7.39 -43.70
N ALA A 253 7.78 8.11 -42.73
CA ALA A 253 8.27 9.47 -42.96
C ALA A 253 9.29 9.56 -44.14
N GLU A 254 9.40 10.69 -44.76
CA GLU A 254 10.34 10.92 -45.86
C GLU A 254 11.77 11.18 -45.37
N ASN A 255 11.93 11.73 -44.16
CA ASN A 255 13.21 11.94 -43.51
C ASN A 255 13.10 11.82 -41.98
N PHE A 256 14.26 11.67 -41.34
CA PHE A 256 14.40 11.49 -39.90
C PHE A 256 15.38 12.51 -39.28
N ASP A 257 15.67 13.63 -39.95
CA ASP A 257 16.68 14.62 -39.52
C ASP A 257 16.40 15.19 -38.13
N GLU A 258 15.13 15.23 -37.73
CA GLU A 258 14.72 15.69 -36.43
C GLU A 258 15.11 14.72 -35.27
N LEU A 259 15.57 13.52 -35.60
CA LEU A 259 16.04 12.50 -34.63
C LEU A 259 17.56 12.47 -34.50
N ALA A 260 18.26 13.39 -35.18
CA ALA A 260 19.72 13.44 -35.13
C ALA A 260 20.27 13.45 -33.69
N GLY A 261 21.28 12.63 -33.41
CA GLY A 261 21.92 12.51 -32.11
C GLY A 261 21.14 11.73 -31.06
N THR A 262 19.87 11.39 -31.27
CA THR A 262 19.07 10.63 -30.30
C THR A 262 19.22 9.11 -30.47
N THR A 263 19.04 8.36 -29.39
CA THR A 263 18.81 6.92 -29.46
C THR A 263 17.40 6.65 -29.96
N VAL A 264 17.27 5.93 -31.07
CA VAL A 264 15.97 5.66 -31.70
C VAL A 264 15.49 4.25 -31.33
N ILE A 265 14.29 4.13 -30.82
CA ILE A 265 13.61 2.84 -30.58
C ILE A 265 12.57 2.63 -31.68
N ILE A 266 12.69 1.56 -32.46
CA ILE A 266 11.70 1.18 -33.47
C ILE A 266 10.58 0.40 -32.79
N ALA A 267 9.38 0.97 -32.76
CA ALA A 267 8.25 0.50 -31.99
C ALA A 267 7.10 0.00 -32.89
N MET A 268 6.50 -1.13 -32.54
CA MET A 268 5.29 -1.62 -33.18
C MET A 268 4.07 -0.99 -32.54
N THR A 269 3.32 -0.17 -33.26
CA THR A 269 2.12 0.52 -32.76
C THR A 269 0.88 0.30 -33.60
N ALA A 270 1.02 -0.33 -34.77
CA ALA A 270 -0.12 -0.65 -35.63
C ALA A 270 -1.11 -1.57 -34.90
N GLU A 271 -2.40 -1.30 -35.07
CA GLU A 271 -3.50 -1.98 -34.36
C GLU A 271 -3.44 -3.50 -34.56
N GLY A 272 -3.50 -4.25 -33.48
CA GLY A 272 -3.40 -5.71 -33.49
C GLY A 272 -1.99 -6.29 -33.64
N LEU A 273 -0.94 -5.46 -33.79
CA LEU A 273 0.45 -5.91 -33.91
C LEU A 273 1.30 -5.54 -32.70
N GLY A 274 1.06 -4.38 -32.06
CA GLY A 274 1.78 -3.97 -30.86
C GLY A 274 1.30 -4.68 -29.60
N GLY A 275 2.24 -5.12 -28.75
CA GLY A 275 1.94 -5.61 -27.41
C GLY A 275 1.48 -4.46 -26.50
N VAL A 276 0.51 -4.73 -25.59
CA VAL A 276 0.06 -3.78 -24.59
C VAL A 276 0.38 -4.30 -23.20
N VAL A 277 0.86 -3.42 -22.33
CA VAL A 277 1.26 -3.73 -20.95
C VAL A 277 0.65 -2.76 -19.97
N ALA A 278 0.37 -3.27 -18.77
CA ALA A 278 -0.08 -2.43 -17.66
C ALA A 278 1.12 -1.74 -16.99
N THR A 279 1.07 -0.42 -16.92
CA THR A 279 2.07 0.42 -16.26
C THR A 279 1.41 1.28 -15.16
N PRO A 280 2.18 1.92 -14.26
CA PRO A 280 1.61 2.85 -13.29
C PRO A 280 0.78 3.97 -13.93
N THR A 281 1.12 4.40 -15.14
CA THR A 281 0.42 5.47 -15.86
C THR A 281 -0.72 4.98 -16.78
N GLY A 282 -1.10 3.69 -16.64
CA GLY A 282 -2.15 3.05 -17.45
C GLY A 282 -1.61 2.03 -18.44
N GLU A 283 -2.48 1.57 -19.34
CA GLU A 283 -2.11 0.67 -20.42
C GLU A 283 -1.29 1.43 -21.48
N GLN A 284 -0.17 0.85 -21.90
CA GLN A 284 0.72 1.42 -22.90
C GLN A 284 1.31 0.32 -23.79
N TYR A 285 1.82 0.70 -24.95
CA TYR A 285 2.57 -0.24 -25.79
C TYR A 285 3.84 -0.73 -25.10
N ASP A 286 4.23 -1.97 -25.32
CA ASP A 286 5.32 -2.66 -24.65
C ASP A 286 6.71 -2.00 -24.83
N TYR A 287 6.97 -1.36 -25.97
CA TYR A 287 8.21 -0.62 -26.22
C TYR A 287 8.50 0.47 -25.19
N VAL A 288 7.43 1.02 -24.57
CA VAL A 288 7.54 2.09 -23.57
C VAL A 288 8.35 1.63 -22.36
N ILE A 289 8.34 0.32 -22.03
CA ILE A 289 9.17 -0.25 -20.97
C ILE A 289 10.65 0.05 -21.25
N SER A 290 11.12 -0.32 -22.45
CA SER A 290 12.53 -0.09 -22.85
C SER A 290 12.87 1.39 -22.89
N ALA A 291 11.97 2.23 -23.45
CA ALA A 291 12.18 3.66 -23.56
C ALA A 291 12.26 4.37 -22.20
N GLN A 292 11.28 4.12 -21.32
CA GLN A 292 11.26 4.72 -19.99
C GLN A 292 12.40 4.20 -19.09
N THR A 293 12.75 2.89 -19.19
CA THR A 293 13.88 2.31 -18.45
C THR A 293 15.20 2.92 -18.90
N LEU A 294 15.41 3.02 -20.20
CA LEU A 294 16.62 3.64 -20.76
C LEU A 294 16.75 5.10 -20.27
N GLN A 295 15.67 5.86 -20.41
CA GLN A 295 15.69 7.27 -20.00
C GLN A 295 15.88 7.43 -18.49
N THR A 296 15.25 6.59 -17.66
CA THR A 296 15.47 6.61 -16.20
C THR A 296 16.93 6.42 -15.84
N ILE A 297 17.65 5.54 -16.55
CA ILE A 297 19.06 5.29 -16.32
C ILE A 297 19.91 6.47 -16.86
N LEU A 298 19.60 7.00 -18.03
CA LEU A 298 20.31 8.13 -18.64
C LEU A 298 20.23 9.40 -17.80
N ASP A 299 19.06 9.67 -17.21
CA ASP A 299 18.88 10.81 -16.30
C ASP A 299 19.62 10.62 -14.97
N GLY A 300 20.05 9.41 -14.62
CA GLY A 300 20.65 9.07 -13.33
C GLY A 300 19.69 9.18 -12.15
N GLU A 301 18.42 9.38 -12.42
CA GLU A 301 17.34 9.62 -11.45
C GLU A 301 16.65 8.32 -11.02
N THR A 302 17.44 7.36 -10.56
CA THR A 302 16.90 6.08 -10.10
C THR A 302 16.15 6.24 -8.77
N ILE A 303 14.91 5.79 -8.75
CA ILE A 303 14.06 5.79 -7.56
C ILE A 303 14.60 4.77 -6.55
N LYS A 304 14.69 5.21 -5.29
CA LYS A 304 15.10 4.36 -4.16
C LYS A 304 13.90 4.01 -3.30
N ARG A 305 13.95 2.87 -2.64
CA ARG A 305 12.99 2.51 -1.62
C ARG A 305 13.52 2.86 -0.24
N TYR A 306 12.65 3.34 0.64
CA TYR A 306 12.97 3.58 2.05
C TYR A 306 13.21 2.25 2.79
N ASP A 307 13.85 2.30 3.95
CA ASP A 307 14.12 1.11 4.77
C ASP A 307 12.84 0.55 5.40
N GLU A 308 12.53 -0.72 5.12
CA GLU A 308 11.31 -1.39 5.58
C GLU A 308 11.22 -1.51 7.10
N LEU A 309 12.35 -1.68 7.79
CA LEU A 309 12.38 -1.78 9.23
C LEU A 309 12.02 -0.44 9.87
N LEU A 310 12.52 0.67 9.30
CA LEU A 310 12.18 2.03 9.77
C LEU A 310 10.71 2.35 9.53
N GLU A 311 10.13 1.93 8.40
CA GLU A 311 8.69 2.06 8.12
C GLU A 311 7.83 1.30 9.14
N LEU A 312 8.23 0.07 9.49
CA LEU A 312 7.56 -0.74 10.50
C LEU A 312 7.65 -0.12 11.90
N LEU A 313 8.83 0.39 12.28
CA LEU A 313 9.04 1.09 13.55
C LEU A 313 8.22 2.37 13.63
N ALA A 314 8.11 3.13 12.55
CA ALA A 314 7.23 4.30 12.49
C ALA A 314 5.77 3.93 12.74
N GLY A 315 5.28 2.85 12.11
CA GLY A 315 3.93 2.32 12.35
C GLY A 315 3.69 1.89 13.80
N LEU A 316 4.67 1.24 14.42
CA LEU A 316 4.63 0.87 15.84
C LEU A 316 4.55 2.10 16.75
N LEU A 317 5.40 3.11 16.52
CA LEU A 317 5.42 4.34 17.31
C LEU A 317 4.10 5.14 17.16
N LEU A 318 3.57 5.24 15.95
CA LEU A 318 2.27 5.86 15.69
C LEU A 318 1.13 5.10 16.40
N GLY A 319 1.18 3.76 16.40
CA GLY A 319 0.23 2.93 17.12
C GLY A 319 0.29 3.13 18.64
N ILE A 320 1.47 3.26 19.23
CA ILE A 320 1.62 3.60 20.64
C ILE A 320 1.07 5.01 20.92
N ALA A 321 1.42 5.99 20.09
CA ALA A 321 0.97 7.37 20.24
C ALA A 321 -0.56 7.47 20.24
N ILE A 322 -1.26 6.80 19.32
CA ILE A 322 -2.72 6.85 19.27
C ILE A 322 -3.37 6.17 20.47
N ILE A 323 -2.80 5.09 21.03
CA ILE A 323 -3.28 4.48 22.26
C ILE A 323 -3.19 5.47 23.43
N LEU A 324 -2.09 6.20 23.55
CA LEU A 324 -1.91 7.23 24.58
C LEU A 324 -2.87 8.41 24.38
N ILE A 325 -3.01 8.89 23.15
CA ILE A 325 -3.97 9.95 22.79
C ILE A 325 -5.38 9.54 23.19
N THR A 326 -5.83 8.36 22.81
CA THR A 326 -7.17 7.87 23.12
C THR A 326 -7.39 7.64 24.60
N ARG A 327 -6.33 7.37 25.38
CA ARG A 327 -6.42 7.15 26.84
C ARG A 327 -6.59 8.45 27.63
N PHE A 328 -5.87 9.51 27.24
CA PHE A 328 -5.73 10.71 28.08
C PHE A 328 -6.45 11.94 27.51
N LEU A 329 -6.72 12.00 26.20
CA LEU A 329 -7.25 13.19 25.56
C LEU A 329 -8.75 13.05 25.22
N PRO A 330 -9.48 14.18 25.04
CA PRO A 330 -10.89 14.16 24.70
C PRO A 330 -11.11 13.71 23.24
N TYR A 331 -12.32 13.21 22.92
CA TYR A 331 -12.66 12.63 21.61
C TYR A 331 -12.40 13.54 20.41
N TRP A 332 -12.59 14.86 20.56
CA TRP A 332 -12.33 15.81 19.48
C TRP A 332 -10.84 15.89 19.11
N VAL A 333 -9.93 15.75 20.10
CA VAL A 333 -8.49 15.70 19.86
C VAL A 333 -8.11 14.42 19.12
N ILE A 334 -8.77 13.29 19.43
CA ILE A 334 -8.57 12.04 18.70
C ILE A 334 -8.91 12.24 17.23
N GLY A 335 -10.06 12.85 16.92
CA GLY A 335 -10.46 13.17 15.55
C GLY A 335 -9.45 14.06 14.82
N LEU A 336 -8.98 15.13 15.46
CA LEU A 336 -7.94 16.01 14.90
C LEU A 336 -6.60 15.29 14.69
N SER A 337 -6.22 14.40 15.61
CA SER A 337 -4.99 13.59 15.49
C SER A 337 -5.05 12.65 14.28
N LEU A 338 -6.20 12.02 14.03
CA LEU A 338 -6.40 11.15 12.87
C LEU A 338 -6.20 11.92 11.55
N ILE A 339 -6.81 13.11 11.44
CA ILE A 339 -6.69 13.96 10.25
C ILE A 339 -5.27 14.50 10.09
N GLY A 340 -4.67 14.99 11.17
CA GLY A 340 -3.33 15.58 11.16
C GLY A 340 -2.24 14.58 10.79
N ILE A 341 -2.29 13.36 11.34
CA ILE A 341 -1.31 12.30 11.04
C ILE A 341 -1.48 11.79 9.62
N PHE A 342 -2.73 11.63 9.15
CA PHE A 342 -2.97 11.27 7.75
C PHE A 342 -2.40 12.33 6.79
N GLY A 343 -2.74 13.60 6.99
CA GLY A 343 -2.26 14.69 6.14
C GLY A 343 -0.73 14.85 6.18
N SER A 344 -0.12 14.75 7.37
CA SER A 344 1.34 14.81 7.51
C SER A 344 2.04 13.59 6.87
N GLY A 345 1.44 12.40 6.96
CA GLY A 345 1.95 11.19 6.31
C GLY A 345 1.95 11.33 4.78
N VAL A 346 0.82 11.76 4.19
CA VAL A 346 0.72 12.00 2.74
C VAL A 346 1.71 13.10 2.29
N TYR A 347 1.80 14.20 3.05
CA TYR A 347 2.76 15.26 2.76
C TYR A 347 4.21 14.74 2.81
N TYR A 348 4.58 13.99 3.84
CA TYR A 348 5.91 13.41 3.98
C TYR A 348 6.25 12.47 2.82
N PHE A 349 5.31 11.60 2.44
CA PHE A 349 5.45 10.70 1.30
C PHE A 349 5.71 11.45 -0.02
N GLN A 350 4.88 12.46 -0.33
CA GLN A 350 5.08 13.28 -1.52
C GLN A 350 6.40 14.05 -1.47
N HIS A 351 6.74 14.63 -0.33
CA HIS A 351 7.99 15.39 -0.15
C HIS A 351 9.23 14.51 -0.37
N MET A 352 9.27 13.31 0.22
CA MET A 352 10.40 12.37 0.04
C MET A 352 10.56 11.96 -1.42
N PHE A 353 9.45 11.71 -2.12
CA PHE A 353 9.51 11.39 -3.54
C PHE A 353 9.97 12.57 -4.40
N THR A 354 9.40 13.75 -4.23
CA THR A 354 9.72 14.93 -5.07
C THR A 354 11.11 15.50 -4.85
N THR A 355 11.66 15.39 -3.62
CA THR A 355 12.97 15.98 -3.29
C THR A 355 14.14 15.00 -3.35
N GLN A 356 13.89 13.72 -3.11
CA GLN A 356 14.94 12.69 -2.97
C GLN A 356 14.75 11.47 -3.85
N LEU A 357 13.64 11.37 -4.59
CA LEU A 357 13.22 10.18 -5.35
C LEU A 357 13.19 8.91 -4.50
N VAL A 358 12.67 9.04 -3.27
CA VAL A 358 12.54 7.93 -2.33
C VAL A 358 11.06 7.57 -2.15
N LEU A 359 10.72 6.32 -2.41
CA LEU A 359 9.40 5.75 -2.13
C LEU A 359 9.34 5.27 -0.68
N VAL A 360 8.42 5.83 0.09
CA VAL A 360 8.16 5.50 1.50
C VAL A 360 6.81 4.79 1.63
N ASP A 361 6.77 3.63 2.24
CA ASP A 361 5.48 2.96 2.51
C ASP A 361 4.82 3.54 3.76
N ILE A 362 3.88 4.46 3.57
CA ILE A 362 3.05 5.01 4.64
C ILE A 362 1.76 4.20 4.87
N THR A 363 1.40 3.29 3.95
CA THR A 363 0.08 2.66 3.93
C THR A 363 -0.14 1.75 5.11
N TRP A 364 0.83 0.88 5.43
CA TRP A 364 0.73 -0.02 6.57
C TRP A 364 0.80 0.71 7.91
N ALA A 365 1.63 1.75 8.02
CA ALA A 365 1.72 2.58 9.20
C ALA A 365 0.40 3.31 9.49
N LEU A 366 -0.21 3.91 8.46
CA LEU A 366 -1.51 4.57 8.56
C LEU A 366 -2.63 3.57 8.86
N LEU A 367 -2.67 2.43 8.18
CA LEU A 367 -3.65 1.37 8.45
C LEU A 367 -3.59 0.90 9.91
N THR A 368 -2.39 0.63 10.41
CA THR A 368 -2.15 0.26 11.81
C THR A 368 -2.64 1.35 12.75
N PHE A 369 -2.30 2.61 12.48
CA PHE A 369 -2.73 3.76 13.27
C PHE A 369 -4.26 3.89 13.33
N PHE A 370 -4.96 3.74 12.20
CA PHE A 370 -6.42 3.81 12.15
C PHE A 370 -7.10 2.64 12.86
N ILE A 371 -6.64 1.41 12.63
CA ILE A 371 -7.24 0.21 13.26
C ILE A 371 -7.04 0.26 14.77
N VAL A 372 -5.83 0.56 15.24
CA VAL A 372 -5.53 0.66 16.67
C VAL A 372 -6.28 1.83 17.31
N GLY A 373 -6.35 2.98 16.63
CA GLY A 373 -7.08 4.16 17.07
C GLY A 373 -8.58 3.89 17.20
N PHE A 374 -9.18 3.25 16.20
CA PHE A 374 -10.58 2.84 16.23
C PHE A 374 -10.85 1.85 17.39
N HIS A 375 -10.05 0.81 17.48
CA HIS A 375 -10.18 -0.20 18.56
C HIS A 375 -10.05 0.43 19.94
N SER A 376 -9.04 1.27 20.17
CA SER A 376 -8.82 1.94 21.45
C SER A 376 -9.95 2.89 21.81
N THR A 377 -10.43 3.69 20.84
CA THR A 377 -11.56 4.61 21.01
C THR A 377 -12.85 3.87 21.31
N PHE A 378 -13.12 2.77 20.57
CA PHE A 378 -14.29 1.93 20.77
C PHE A 378 -14.28 1.28 22.17
N ASN A 379 -13.13 0.74 22.60
CA ASN A 379 -13.00 0.19 23.95
C ASN A 379 -13.27 1.24 25.04
N ARG A 380 -12.72 2.45 24.91
CA ARG A 380 -12.98 3.54 25.80
C ARG A 380 -14.48 3.87 25.86
N PHE A 381 -15.12 3.99 24.70
CA PHE A 381 -16.55 4.24 24.61
C PHE A 381 -17.37 3.15 25.33
N ILE A 382 -17.09 1.88 25.11
CA ILE A 382 -17.78 0.75 25.78
C ILE A 382 -17.58 0.78 27.30
N LEU A 383 -16.37 1.10 27.77
CA LEU A 383 -16.09 1.22 29.20
C LEU A 383 -16.87 2.36 29.83
N GLU A 384 -16.84 3.55 29.23
CA GLU A 384 -17.60 4.71 29.71
C GLU A 384 -19.12 4.46 29.69
N PHE A 385 -19.61 3.83 28.60
CA PHE A 385 -21.02 3.48 28.48
C PHE A 385 -21.46 2.49 29.56
N ARG A 386 -20.67 1.40 29.81
CA ARG A 386 -20.98 0.44 30.86
C ARG A 386 -20.96 1.07 32.24
N LEU A 387 -19.98 1.93 32.52
CA LEU A 387 -19.90 2.64 33.80
C LEU A 387 -21.14 3.52 34.02
N LYS A 388 -21.55 4.29 33.00
CA LYS A 388 -22.77 5.11 33.05
C LYS A 388 -24.01 4.25 33.32
N GLN A 389 -24.15 3.11 32.65
CA GLN A 389 -25.28 2.20 32.88
C GLN A 389 -25.25 1.56 34.28
N GLN A 390 -24.09 1.22 34.79
CA GLN A 390 -23.95 0.68 36.14
C GLN A 390 -24.34 1.70 37.20
N ILE A 391 -23.86 2.94 37.08
CA ILE A 391 -24.23 4.04 37.94
C ILE A 391 -25.75 4.29 37.87
N LYS A 392 -26.33 4.35 36.66
CA LYS A 392 -27.75 4.49 36.46
C LYS A 392 -28.57 3.43 37.22
N LYS A 393 -28.21 2.14 37.05
CA LYS A 393 -28.89 1.04 37.75
C LYS A 393 -28.80 1.14 39.29
N GLN A 394 -27.67 1.61 39.83
CA GLN A 394 -27.54 1.82 41.26
C GLN A 394 -28.48 2.90 41.79
N PHE A 395 -28.69 3.99 41.03
CA PHE A 395 -29.63 5.06 41.40
C PHE A 395 -31.10 4.63 41.25
N GLU A 396 -31.43 3.74 40.31
CA GLU A 396 -32.78 3.19 40.08
C GLU A 396 -33.33 2.39 41.30
N HIS A 397 -32.48 1.97 42.22
CA HIS A 397 -32.91 1.30 43.47
C HIS A 397 -33.44 2.30 44.53
N TYR A 398 -33.12 3.59 44.38
CA TYR A 398 -33.49 4.63 45.36
C TYR A 398 -34.44 5.68 44.77
N LEU A 399 -34.48 5.82 43.45
CA LEU A 399 -35.24 6.82 42.74
C LEU A 399 -36.05 6.15 41.62
N ASP A 400 -37.25 6.65 41.35
CA ASP A 400 -38.03 6.28 40.16
C ASP A 400 -37.17 6.48 38.90
N PRO A 401 -37.13 5.49 37.96
CA PRO A 401 -36.42 5.63 36.72
C PRO A 401 -36.70 6.91 35.92
N ARG A 402 -37.91 7.44 36.02
CA ARG A 402 -38.29 8.73 35.42
C ARG A 402 -37.60 9.92 36.09
N GLN A 403 -37.42 9.86 37.38
CA GLN A 403 -36.67 10.88 38.15
C GLN A 403 -35.18 10.80 37.84
N VAL A 404 -34.59 9.60 37.74
CA VAL A 404 -33.19 9.41 37.30
C VAL A 404 -32.97 9.97 35.90
N ALA A 405 -33.90 9.72 34.96
CA ALA A 405 -33.82 10.27 33.62
C ALA A 405 -33.92 11.81 33.56
N ALA A 406 -34.78 12.41 34.40
CA ALA A 406 -34.90 13.86 34.52
C ALA A 406 -33.65 14.52 35.11
N LEU A 407 -33.04 13.90 36.14
CA LEU A 407 -31.78 14.33 36.73
C LEU A 407 -30.61 14.23 35.78
N GLN A 408 -30.59 13.19 34.94
CA GLN A 408 -29.58 13.05 33.88
C GLN A 408 -29.68 14.17 32.82
N LYS A 409 -30.87 14.62 32.49
CA LYS A 409 -31.09 15.73 31.56
C LYS A 409 -30.73 17.09 32.16
N ASN A 410 -30.95 17.25 33.48
CA ASN A 410 -30.70 18.48 34.21
C ASN A 410 -29.92 18.21 35.53
N PRO A 411 -28.59 18.01 35.45
CA PRO A 411 -27.75 17.71 36.63
C PRO A 411 -27.82 18.81 37.70
N ASP A 412 -28.13 20.03 37.33
CA ASP A 412 -28.26 21.21 38.22
C ASP A 412 -29.43 21.10 39.23
N LEU A 413 -30.33 20.14 39.03
CA LEU A 413 -31.38 19.82 40.01
C LEU A 413 -30.82 19.16 41.28
N LEU A 414 -29.59 18.57 41.22
CA LEU A 414 -28.84 18.05 42.36
C LEU A 414 -27.98 19.17 42.98
N LYS A 415 -28.58 20.11 43.67
CA LYS A 415 -27.82 21.16 44.41
C LYS A 415 -27.30 20.61 45.72
N LEU A 416 -25.95 20.67 45.89
CA LEU A 416 -25.31 20.46 47.18
C LEU A 416 -25.55 21.69 48.06
N GLY A 417 -26.37 21.54 49.11
CA GLY A 417 -26.71 22.58 50.04
C GLY A 417 -28.21 22.70 50.18
N GLY A 418 -28.76 22.49 51.32
CA GLY A 418 -30.20 22.36 51.60
C GLY A 418 -31.09 23.33 50.81
N ASP A 419 -32.21 22.82 50.33
CA ASP A 419 -33.28 23.61 49.72
C ASP A 419 -34.46 23.66 50.67
N ARG A 420 -35.11 24.80 50.75
CA ARG A 420 -36.31 24.95 51.55
C ARG A 420 -37.52 24.60 50.70
N ARG A 421 -38.10 23.43 50.99
CA ARG A 421 -39.18 22.88 50.18
C ARG A 421 -40.26 22.29 51.06
N GLU A 422 -41.51 22.41 50.63
CA GLU A 422 -42.62 21.69 51.25
C GLU A 422 -42.57 20.25 50.73
N MET A 423 -42.58 19.28 51.62
CA MET A 423 -42.43 17.84 51.27
C MET A 423 -43.39 17.01 52.11
N SER A 424 -43.88 15.91 51.55
CA SER A 424 -44.58 14.88 52.30
C SER A 424 -43.63 13.74 52.64
N PHE A 425 -43.70 13.27 53.89
CA PHE A 425 -42.93 12.18 54.42
C PHE A 425 -43.86 10.98 54.69
N LEU A 426 -43.48 9.80 54.21
CA LEU A 426 -44.18 8.57 54.51
C LEU A 426 -43.27 7.62 55.30
N PHE A 427 -43.80 7.10 56.39
CA PHE A 427 -43.19 6.01 57.13
C PHE A 427 -44.09 4.80 57.04
N MET A 428 -43.54 3.66 56.60
CA MET A 428 -44.26 2.43 56.41
C MET A 428 -43.54 1.30 57.18
N ASP A 429 -44.27 0.51 57.96
CA ASP A 429 -43.71 -0.47 58.86
C ASP A 429 -44.56 -1.76 58.85
N ILE A 430 -43.96 -2.93 59.19
CA ILE A 430 -44.67 -4.19 59.27
C ILE A 430 -45.43 -4.28 60.60
N ILE A 431 -46.76 -4.35 60.55
CA ILE A 431 -47.58 -4.47 61.71
C ILE A 431 -47.29 -5.80 62.41
N GLY A 432 -46.88 -5.76 63.68
CA GLY A 432 -46.57 -6.96 64.44
C GLY A 432 -45.25 -7.65 64.07
N PHE A 433 -44.23 -6.90 63.63
CA PHE A 433 -42.92 -7.42 63.26
C PHE A 433 -42.23 -8.18 64.42
N THR A 434 -42.38 -7.73 65.66
CA THR A 434 -41.79 -8.40 66.85
C THR A 434 -42.24 -9.84 67.02
N PRO A 435 -43.55 -10.19 67.04
CA PRO A 435 -44.00 -11.57 67.06
C PRO A 435 -43.53 -12.38 65.83
N ILE A 436 -43.44 -11.78 64.68
CA ILE A 436 -42.97 -12.43 63.46
C ILE A 436 -41.47 -12.79 63.60
N SER A 437 -40.66 -11.87 64.07
CA SER A 437 -39.25 -12.10 64.27
C SER A 437 -38.97 -13.14 65.38
N GLU A 438 -39.76 -13.17 66.46
CA GLU A 438 -39.73 -14.17 67.50
C GLU A 438 -40.10 -15.59 66.97
N PHE A 439 -41.09 -15.65 66.07
CA PHE A 439 -41.46 -16.94 65.43
C PHE A 439 -40.32 -17.52 64.62
N TYR A 440 -39.65 -16.71 63.76
CA TYR A 440 -38.47 -17.19 63.00
C TYR A 440 -37.27 -17.48 63.91
N LYS A 441 -37.05 -16.73 64.96
CA LYS A 441 -36.02 -17.00 65.97
C LYS A 441 -36.25 -18.35 66.64
N ASN A 442 -37.52 -18.65 67.03
CA ASN A 442 -37.84 -19.94 67.65
C ASN A 442 -37.72 -21.14 66.71
N LYS A 443 -37.79 -20.90 65.40
CA LYS A 443 -37.56 -21.90 64.36
C LYS A 443 -36.07 -22.04 64.00
N ASP A 444 -35.21 -21.22 64.54
CA ASP A 444 -33.80 -21.13 64.11
C ASP A 444 -33.62 -20.90 62.62
N ASP A 445 -34.51 -20.03 62.05
CA ASP A 445 -34.58 -19.71 60.64
C ASP A 445 -34.41 -18.18 60.36
N PRO A 446 -33.21 -17.63 60.64
CA PRO A 446 -32.94 -16.19 60.37
C PRO A 446 -32.98 -15.85 58.88
N GLU A 447 -32.68 -16.82 57.98
CA GLU A 447 -32.72 -16.61 56.54
C GLU A 447 -34.16 -16.38 56.05
N GLY A 448 -35.14 -17.15 56.55
CA GLY A 448 -36.55 -16.96 56.23
C GLY A 448 -37.10 -15.62 56.69
N LEU A 449 -36.62 -15.09 57.85
CA LEU A 449 -36.98 -13.76 58.30
C LEU A 449 -36.43 -12.68 57.33
N VAL A 450 -35.18 -12.82 56.92
CA VAL A 450 -34.57 -11.87 55.95
C VAL A 450 -35.26 -11.93 54.61
N GLU A 451 -35.65 -13.09 54.15
CA GLU A 451 -36.40 -13.28 52.86
C GLU A 451 -37.79 -12.56 52.96
N LEU A 452 -38.53 -12.77 54.03
CA LEU A 452 -39.83 -12.10 54.27
C LEU A 452 -39.67 -10.58 54.27
N VAL A 453 -38.66 -10.06 54.99
CA VAL A 453 -38.44 -8.60 55.07
C VAL A 453 -38.04 -8.05 53.69
N ASN A 454 -37.19 -8.73 52.96
CA ASN A 454 -36.78 -8.31 51.62
C ASN A 454 -37.97 -8.32 50.64
N GLU A 455 -38.82 -9.36 50.66
CA GLU A 455 -40.02 -9.40 49.83
C GLU A 455 -40.97 -8.24 50.13
N PHE A 456 -41.22 -7.93 51.42
CA PHE A 456 -42.02 -6.78 51.79
C PHE A 456 -41.37 -5.45 51.32
N LEU A 457 -40.07 -5.26 51.55
CA LEU A 457 -39.36 -4.06 51.18
C LEU A 457 -39.36 -3.85 49.68
N ASP A 458 -39.19 -4.90 48.89
CA ASP A 458 -39.19 -4.85 47.42
C ASP A 458 -40.57 -4.45 46.86
N GLU A 459 -41.64 -5.11 47.29
CA GLU A 459 -43.01 -4.80 46.87
C GLU A 459 -43.41 -3.38 47.23
N MET A 460 -43.18 -2.95 48.48
CA MET A 460 -43.53 -1.62 48.94
C MET A 460 -42.69 -0.53 48.30
N THR A 461 -41.42 -0.77 48.10
CA THR A 461 -40.52 0.14 47.36
C THR A 461 -41.01 0.33 45.93
N THR A 462 -41.41 -0.73 45.26
CA THR A 462 -41.95 -0.67 43.91
C THR A 462 -43.23 0.17 43.83
N ILE A 463 -44.12 0.02 44.79
CA ILE A 463 -45.35 0.85 44.89
C ILE A 463 -45.03 2.31 45.14
N LEU A 464 -44.11 2.60 46.07
CA LEU A 464 -43.71 3.96 46.40
C LEU A 464 -43.04 4.69 45.23
N LEU A 465 -42.10 4.03 44.55
CA LEU A 465 -41.43 4.58 43.38
C LEU A 465 -42.39 4.79 42.20
N ASN A 466 -43.33 3.87 41.95
CA ASN A 466 -44.35 4.00 40.91
C ASN A 466 -45.31 5.17 41.16
N ASN A 467 -45.47 5.57 42.40
CA ASN A 467 -46.25 6.75 42.79
C ASN A 467 -45.42 8.03 42.91
N GLY A 468 -44.16 8.04 42.45
CA GLY A 468 -43.29 9.21 42.39
C GLY A 468 -42.58 9.52 43.71
N GLY A 469 -42.63 8.64 44.68
CA GLY A 469 -41.85 8.74 45.92
C GLY A 469 -40.36 8.50 45.70
N MET A 470 -39.54 9.05 46.58
CA MET A 470 -38.10 8.76 46.67
C MET A 470 -37.87 8.04 48.00
N ILE A 471 -37.18 6.90 47.98
CA ILE A 471 -36.77 6.19 49.21
C ILE A 471 -35.60 6.95 49.85
N ASP A 472 -35.76 7.42 51.07
CA ASP A 472 -34.67 8.05 51.83
C ASP A 472 -33.78 6.97 52.46
N LYS A 473 -34.39 6.09 53.24
CA LYS A 473 -33.68 4.97 53.91
C LYS A 473 -34.61 3.85 54.34
N PHE A 474 -34.00 2.68 54.57
CA PHE A 474 -34.59 1.55 55.28
C PHE A 474 -34.13 1.55 56.76
N MET A 475 -35.04 1.30 57.67
CA MET A 475 -34.75 1.24 59.13
C MET A 475 -35.31 -0.06 59.67
N GLY A 476 -34.62 -1.16 59.47
CA GLY A 476 -35.13 -2.51 59.75
C GLY A 476 -36.22 -2.92 58.79
N ASP A 477 -37.43 -3.13 59.29
CA ASP A 477 -38.67 -3.39 58.52
C ASP A 477 -39.45 -2.12 58.11
N CYS A 478 -38.93 -0.92 58.47
CA CYS A 478 -39.54 0.35 58.16
C CYS A 478 -38.93 0.99 56.92
N ILE A 479 -39.76 1.55 56.03
CA ILE A 479 -39.37 2.34 54.90
C ILE A 479 -39.69 3.82 55.15
N MET A 480 -38.71 4.69 55.00
CA MET A 480 -38.93 6.14 54.94
C MET A 480 -38.89 6.61 53.51
N ALA A 481 -39.99 7.19 53.03
CA ALA A 481 -40.09 7.76 51.68
C ALA A 481 -40.47 9.25 51.73
N VAL A 482 -40.02 9.98 50.70
CA VAL A 482 -40.23 11.42 50.55
C VAL A 482 -40.85 11.70 49.19
N PHE A 483 -41.82 12.63 49.15
CA PHE A 483 -42.46 13.12 47.93
C PHE A 483 -42.19 14.61 47.76
N ASN A 484 -42.23 15.11 46.51
CA ASN A 484 -41.89 16.47 46.10
C ASN A 484 -40.40 16.82 46.24
N ALA A 485 -39.54 15.81 46.21
CA ALA A 485 -38.09 15.95 46.11
C ALA A 485 -37.46 14.73 45.40
N PRO A 486 -36.39 14.91 44.62
CA PRO A 486 -35.75 16.15 44.19
C PRO A 486 -36.52 16.90 43.09
N ILE A 487 -37.52 16.25 42.48
CA ILE A 487 -38.38 16.82 41.42
C ILE A 487 -39.69 17.26 42.01
N ASP A 488 -40.17 18.41 41.52
CA ASP A 488 -41.46 18.95 41.94
C ASP A 488 -42.62 18.03 41.57
N MET A 489 -43.47 17.74 42.56
CA MET A 489 -44.64 16.87 42.41
C MET A 489 -45.89 17.62 42.90
N PRO A 490 -46.78 18.03 41.96
CA PRO A 490 -48.03 18.61 42.32
C PRO A 490 -48.90 17.64 43.12
N ASN A 491 -49.53 18.09 44.21
CA ASN A 491 -50.43 17.30 45.06
C ASN A 491 -49.75 16.09 45.73
N HIS A 492 -48.51 16.26 46.17
CA HIS A 492 -47.75 15.25 46.94
C HIS A 492 -48.30 14.92 48.31
#